data_27dfedefefb5566ab23fc96bdb57d972
#
_entry.id   27dfedefefb5566ab23fc96bdb57d972
#
_cell.length_a   1.000
_cell.length_b   1.000
_cell.length_c   1.000
_cell.angle_alpha   90.00
_cell.angle_beta   90.00
_cell.angle_gamma   90.00
#
_symmetry.space_group_name_H-M   'P 1'
#
loop_
_entity.id
_entity.type
_entity.pdbx_description
1 polymer ?
#
loop_
_entity_poly.entity_id
_entity_poly.type
_entity_poly.pdbx_seq_one_letter_code
_entity_poly.pdbx_strand_id
1 'polypeptide(L)'
;TYDIVGPVCESGDTFAKGRALPRQSAGDLVAFRSAGAYGAVMASEYNTRQLVPEVMVHGDQFAVIRARPTFDEMINRDMIPSWL
;
A
#
# COMPACT_ATOMS: atom_id res chain seq x y z
N THR A 1 -20.80 5.34 10.45
CA THR A 1 -19.68 4.45 10.79
C THR A 1 -19.19 3.75 9.55
N TYR A 2 -17.91 3.38 9.57
CA TYR A 2 -17.25 2.77 8.43
C TYR A 2 -16.39 1.60 8.84
N ASP A 3 -16.33 0.60 7.98
CA ASP A 3 -15.25 -0.39 7.99
C ASP A 3 -14.17 0.13 7.04
N ILE A 4 -12.93 0.10 7.47
CA ILE A 4 -11.79 0.55 6.69
C ILE A 4 -11.03 -0.68 6.23
N VAL A 5 -11.09 -0.93 4.93
CA VAL A 5 -10.54 -2.15 4.34
C VAL A 5 -9.66 -1.81 3.14
N GLY A 6 -8.74 -2.72 2.82
CA GLY A 6 -7.95 -2.65 1.59
C GLY A 6 -8.61 -3.41 0.45
N PRO A 7 -8.00 -3.40 -0.73
CA PRO A 7 -8.59 -3.94 -1.95
C PRO A 7 -8.28 -5.41 -2.22
N VAL A 8 -7.49 -6.09 -1.38
CA VAL A 8 -7.04 -7.45 -1.69
C VAL A 8 -8.01 -8.51 -1.18
N CYS A 9 -7.94 -9.72 -1.78
CA CYS A 9 -8.80 -10.85 -1.45
C CYS A 9 -8.29 -11.57 -0.19
N GLU A 10 -8.16 -10.86 0.91
CA GLU A 10 -7.64 -11.38 2.16
C GLU A 10 -8.36 -10.70 3.32
N SER A 11 -8.94 -11.48 4.24
CA SER A 11 -9.74 -10.95 5.34
C SER A 11 -8.91 -10.11 6.33
N GLY A 12 -7.60 -10.33 6.40
CA GLY A 12 -6.68 -9.53 7.20
C GLY A 12 -6.44 -8.13 6.64
N ASP A 13 -6.87 -7.85 5.41
CA ASP A 13 -6.77 -6.52 4.82
C ASP A 13 -7.87 -5.61 5.34
N THR A 14 -7.94 -5.51 6.65
CA THR A 14 -8.93 -4.72 7.38
C THR A 14 -8.20 -3.89 8.43
N PHE A 15 -8.41 -2.59 8.40
CA PHE A 15 -7.75 -1.65 9.30
C PHE A 15 -8.65 -1.26 10.48
N ALA A 16 -9.94 -1.17 10.27
CA ALA A 16 -10.88 -0.86 11.33
C ALA A 16 -12.29 -1.33 10.97
N LYS A 17 -13.10 -1.63 11.98
CA LYS A 17 -14.51 -1.97 11.82
C LYS A 17 -15.35 -1.01 12.65
N GLY A 18 -16.45 -0.55 12.07
CA GLY A 18 -17.40 0.31 12.77
C GLY A 18 -16.80 1.63 13.23
N ARG A 19 -15.84 2.18 12.51
CA ARG A 19 -15.16 3.41 12.88
C ARG A 19 -16.04 4.62 12.62
N ALA A 20 -16.19 5.49 13.62
CA ALA A 20 -16.87 6.76 13.45
C ALA A 20 -15.95 7.74 12.72
N LEU A 21 -16.38 8.20 11.58
CA LEU A 21 -15.69 9.19 10.76
C LEU A 21 -16.71 10.16 10.18
N PRO A 22 -16.30 11.39 9.81
CA PRO A 22 -17.14 12.26 9.00
C PRO A 22 -17.57 11.54 7.72
N ARG A 23 -18.71 11.98 7.15
CA ARG A 23 -19.21 11.37 5.92
C ARG A 23 -18.16 11.40 4.81
N GLN A 24 -17.94 10.26 4.20
CA GLN A 24 -16.92 10.06 3.15
C GLN A 24 -17.59 9.83 1.80
N SER A 25 -16.92 10.26 0.75
CA SER A 25 -17.30 10.01 -0.64
C SER A 25 -16.15 9.33 -1.38
N ALA A 26 -16.47 8.61 -2.45
CA ALA A 26 -15.44 8.01 -3.30
C ALA A 26 -14.44 9.07 -3.78
N GLY A 27 -13.16 8.77 -3.66
CA GLY A 27 -12.08 9.70 -4.00
C GLY A 27 -11.56 10.53 -2.84
N ASP A 28 -12.21 10.50 -1.68
CA ASP A 28 -11.70 11.16 -0.48
C ASP A 28 -10.41 10.48 -0.01
N LEU A 29 -9.54 11.25 0.64
CA LEU A 29 -8.27 10.76 1.14
C LEU A 29 -8.39 10.35 2.61
N VAL A 30 -7.71 9.25 2.95
CA VAL A 30 -7.61 8.74 4.31
C VAL A 30 -6.14 8.55 4.64
N ALA A 31 -5.74 8.92 5.85
CA ALA A 31 -4.37 8.74 6.32
C ALA A 31 -4.36 7.85 7.55
N PHE A 32 -3.46 6.86 7.56
CA PHE A 32 -3.16 6.06 8.74
C PHE A 32 -1.86 6.60 9.34
N ARG A 33 -1.96 7.10 10.57
CA ARG A 33 -0.79 7.65 11.26
C ARG A 33 -0.02 6.54 11.97
N SER A 34 1.29 6.78 12.17
CA SER A 34 2.17 5.85 12.88
C SER A 34 2.16 4.43 12.27
N ALA A 35 2.15 4.36 10.95
CA ALA A 35 1.99 3.11 10.19
C ALA A 35 3.31 2.59 9.59
N GLY A 36 4.47 3.07 10.04
CA GLY A 36 5.75 2.55 9.59
C GLY A 36 5.96 1.11 10.05
N ALA A 37 5.93 0.90 11.36
CA ALA A 37 5.95 -0.45 11.93
C ALA A 37 4.58 -1.10 11.72
N TYR A 38 4.56 -2.38 11.35
CA TYR A 38 3.37 -3.21 11.14
C TYR A 38 2.43 -2.72 10.02
N GLY A 39 2.70 -1.56 9.43
CA GLY A 39 2.00 -1.07 8.25
C GLY A 39 2.91 -1.18 7.01
N ALA A 40 3.77 -0.18 6.81
CA ALA A 40 4.65 -0.13 5.65
C ALA A 40 5.56 -1.36 5.53
N VAL A 41 6.11 -1.84 6.65
CA VAL A 41 7.03 -3.00 6.64
C VAL A 41 6.33 -4.32 6.35
N MET A 42 5.03 -4.41 6.55
CA MET A 42 4.23 -5.59 6.24
C MET A 42 3.52 -5.49 4.88
N ALA A 43 3.69 -4.40 4.17
CA ALA A 43 3.13 -4.25 2.83
C ALA A 43 3.69 -5.32 1.89
N SER A 44 2.85 -5.81 0.99
CA SER A 44 3.21 -6.89 0.06
C SER A 44 2.62 -6.63 -1.31
N GLU A 45 3.02 -7.45 -2.26
CA GLU A 45 2.51 -7.39 -3.64
C GLU A 45 1.36 -8.40 -3.85
N TYR A 46 0.65 -8.72 -2.80
CA TYR A 46 -0.47 -9.66 -2.86
C TYR A 46 -1.47 -9.22 -3.95
N ASN A 47 -2.00 -10.16 -4.69
CA ASN A 47 -2.83 -9.93 -5.88
C ASN A 47 -2.10 -9.14 -6.99
N THR A 48 -0.78 -9.20 -7.05
CA THR A 48 0.04 -8.50 -8.04
C THR A 48 -0.16 -6.98 -7.99
N ARG A 49 -0.45 -6.44 -6.82
CA ARG A 49 -0.53 -5.00 -6.62
C ARG A 49 0.87 -4.46 -6.32
N GLN A 50 1.19 -3.33 -6.93
CA GLN A 50 2.48 -2.67 -6.71
C GLN A 50 2.57 -2.19 -5.25
N LEU A 51 3.76 -2.33 -4.66
CA LEU A 51 4.05 -1.66 -3.39
C LEU A 51 3.90 -0.15 -3.56
N VAL A 52 3.44 0.52 -2.51
CA VAL A 52 3.33 1.97 -2.51
C VAL A 52 4.72 2.61 -2.46
N PRO A 53 4.90 3.80 -3.04
CA PRO A 53 6.15 4.53 -2.85
C PRO A 53 6.27 5.07 -1.44
N GLU A 54 7.49 5.38 -1.02
CA GLU A 54 7.74 6.09 0.23
C GLU A 54 8.25 7.48 -0.07
N VAL A 55 7.70 8.46 0.65
CA VAL A 55 8.01 9.88 0.47
C VAL A 55 8.42 10.46 1.80
N MET A 56 9.55 11.15 1.82
CA MET A 56 10.00 11.88 3.00
C MET A 56 9.58 13.35 2.86
N VAL A 57 8.98 13.87 3.92
CA VAL A 57 8.50 15.25 3.96
C VAL A 57 9.29 16.03 5.00
N HIS A 58 9.76 17.23 4.62
CA HIS A 58 10.46 18.15 5.51
C HIS A 58 9.97 19.57 5.24
N GLY A 59 9.13 20.08 6.13
CA GLY A 59 8.48 21.38 5.93
C GLY A 59 7.59 21.37 4.68
N ASP A 60 7.88 22.24 3.71
CA ASP A 60 7.19 22.33 2.43
C ASP A 60 7.88 21.52 1.32
N GLN A 61 8.91 20.76 1.65
CA GLN A 61 9.68 19.94 0.71
C GLN A 61 9.28 18.47 0.84
N PHE A 62 9.38 17.74 -0.25
CA PHE A 62 9.23 16.30 -0.24
C PHE A 62 10.18 15.65 -1.24
N ALA A 63 10.53 14.40 -0.97
CA ALA A 63 11.37 13.60 -1.86
C ALA A 63 10.89 12.15 -1.85
N VAL A 64 10.86 11.53 -3.01
CA VAL A 64 10.60 10.09 -3.11
C VAL A 64 11.88 9.38 -2.68
N ILE A 65 11.81 8.65 -1.56
CA ILE A 65 12.95 7.88 -1.04
C ILE A 65 12.88 6.40 -1.42
N ARG A 66 11.72 5.94 -1.85
CA ARG A 66 11.54 4.62 -2.46
C ARG A 66 10.47 4.73 -3.55
N ALA A 67 10.88 4.53 -4.79
CA ALA A 67 9.97 4.59 -5.91
C ALA A 67 9.00 3.40 -5.91
N ARG A 68 7.80 3.61 -6.45
CA ARG A 68 6.88 2.51 -6.70
C ARG A 68 7.52 1.58 -7.72
N PRO A 69 7.61 0.25 -7.46
CA PRO A 69 8.14 -0.67 -8.46
C PRO A 69 7.21 -0.72 -9.68
N THR A 70 7.79 -0.86 -10.85
CA THR A 70 7.02 -1.08 -12.07
C THR A 70 6.55 -2.54 -12.14
N PHE A 71 5.53 -2.82 -12.95
CA PHE A 71 5.12 -4.20 -13.20
C PHE A 71 6.23 -5.00 -13.88
N ASP A 72 7.00 -4.38 -14.77
CA ASP A 72 8.15 -5.04 -15.39
C ASP A 72 9.20 -5.46 -14.37
N GLU A 73 9.51 -4.62 -13.40
CA GLU A 73 10.43 -4.98 -12.30
C GLU A 73 9.89 -6.15 -11.48
N MET A 74 8.59 -6.21 -11.23
CA MET A 74 7.96 -7.30 -10.50
C MET A 74 8.02 -8.60 -11.28
N ILE A 75 7.72 -8.58 -12.58
CA ILE A 75 7.71 -9.74 -13.46
C ILE A 75 9.12 -10.26 -13.68
N ASN A 76 10.09 -9.37 -13.86
CA ASN A 76 11.47 -9.75 -14.21
C ASN A 76 12.27 -10.33 -13.04
N ARG A 77 11.70 -10.38 -11.85
CA ARG A 77 12.32 -11.12 -10.73
C ARG A 77 12.24 -12.62 -10.92
N ASP A 78 11.29 -13.10 -11.71
CA ASP A 78 11.16 -14.51 -12.03
C ASP A 78 11.95 -14.81 -13.30
N MET A 79 12.59 -15.96 -13.31
CA MET A 79 13.45 -16.36 -14.43
C MET A 79 13.00 -17.70 -14.98
N ILE A 80 13.11 -17.85 -16.29
CA ILE A 80 12.85 -19.13 -16.95
C ILE A 80 14.15 -19.95 -16.88
N PRO A 81 14.12 -21.18 -16.33
CA PRO A 81 15.31 -22.03 -16.29
C PRO A 81 15.82 -22.34 -17.69
N SER A 82 17.13 -22.50 -17.81
CA SER A 82 17.76 -22.74 -19.12
C SER A 82 17.38 -24.08 -19.77
N TRP A 83 16.81 -25.00 -19.00
CA TRP A 83 16.38 -26.31 -19.53
C TRP A 83 14.92 -26.33 -20.01
N LEU A 84 14.21 -25.21 -19.97
CA LEU A 84 12.85 -25.09 -20.51
C LEU A 84 12.87 -24.54 -21.93
#